data_08605f943cbf213f6a0e78949d8a5847
#
_entry.id   08605f943cbf213f6a0e78949d8a5847
#
_cell.length_a   1.000
_cell.length_b   1.000
_cell.length_c   1.000
_cell.angle_alpha   90.00
_cell.angle_beta   90.00
_cell.angle_gamma   90.00
#
_symmetry.space_group_name_H-M   'P 1'
#
loop_
_entity.id
_entity.type
_entity.pdbx_description
1 polymer ?
#
loop_
_entity_poly.entity_id
_entity_poly.type
_entity_poly.pdbx_seq_one_letter_code
_entity_poly.pdbx_strand_id
1 'polypeptide(L)'
;MFFSRNSFVNHKKISYICSVNSKLKPWRRTREFTLFIMYRIFISHSWSYSSDYDKIESFLRQEGIAFYNHSVPKNDPIHTNGTDKQLSDAIEAKVKGCSCVIILAGVYATYSKWINKEIEMAKKYSKPIIAVQPWGAEHTSNVVKNAADVIVGWNAKSVANAVRNYAINQSL
;
A
#
# COMPACT_ATOMS: atom_id res chain seq x y z
N MET A 1 22.55 -12.03 -32.80
CA MET A 1 22.18 -10.58 -32.78
C MET A 1 21.10 -10.41 -31.74
N PHE A 2 21.48 -10.14 -30.48
CA PHE A 2 20.56 -10.05 -29.33
C PHE A 2 20.38 -8.58 -28.99
N PHE A 3 19.19 -8.04 -29.14
CA PHE A 3 18.83 -6.71 -28.63
C PHE A 3 18.23 -6.85 -27.22
N SER A 4 19.03 -6.47 -26.23
CA SER A 4 18.56 -6.23 -24.86
C SER A 4 17.86 -4.88 -24.82
N ARG A 5 16.57 -4.85 -24.45
CA ARG A 5 15.86 -3.60 -24.13
C ARG A 5 15.90 -3.40 -22.61
N ASN A 6 16.84 -2.58 -22.15
CA ASN A 6 16.79 -1.98 -20.83
C ASN A 6 15.72 -0.90 -20.83
N SER A 7 14.62 -1.15 -20.12
CA SER A 7 13.61 -0.14 -19.84
C SER A 7 14.02 0.68 -18.61
N PHE A 8 14.69 1.80 -18.84
CA PHE A 8 14.91 2.83 -17.83
C PHE A 8 13.60 3.59 -17.62
N VAL A 9 12.95 3.39 -16.46
CA VAL A 9 11.85 4.26 -16.04
C VAL A 9 12.43 5.58 -15.57
N ASN A 10 12.33 6.57 -16.43
CA ASN A 10 12.80 7.93 -16.21
C ASN A 10 11.82 8.66 -15.30
N HIS A 11 12.20 8.91 -14.05
CA HIS A 11 11.51 9.85 -13.16
C HIS A 11 11.65 11.27 -13.72
N LYS A 12 10.71 11.71 -14.54
CA LYS A 12 10.60 13.11 -14.93
C LYS A 12 10.20 13.94 -13.70
N LYS A 13 11.19 14.61 -13.09
CA LYS A 13 10.94 15.79 -12.27
C LYS A 13 10.34 16.85 -13.19
N ILE A 14 9.04 17.10 -13.09
CA ILE A 14 8.41 18.23 -13.75
C ILE A 14 8.70 19.45 -12.88
N SER A 15 9.74 20.21 -13.26
CA SER A 15 9.99 21.53 -12.69
C SER A 15 9.23 22.55 -13.54
N TYR A 16 8.14 23.10 -13.00
CA TYR A 16 7.51 24.29 -13.57
C TYR A 16 8.36 25.50 -13.19
N ILE A 17 9.16 25.97 -14.13
CA ILE A 17 9.82 27.28 -14.02
C ILE A 17 8.82 28.32 -14.52
N CYS A 18 8.19 29.02 -13.59
CA CYS A 18 7.44 30.23 -13.91
C CYS A 18 8.45 31.38 -13.98
N SER A 19 8.85 31.80 -15.19
CA SER A 19 9.65 32.99 -15.45
C SER A 19 8.80 34.22 -15.17
N VAL A 20 9.05 34.91 -14.07
CA VAL A 20 8.50 36.24 -13.79
C VAL A 20 9.62 37.19 -13.45
N ASN A 21 9.79 38.11 -14.38
CA ASN A 21 10.43 39.40 -14.38
C ASN A 21 11.28 39.85 -13.17
N SER A 22 12.51 40.22 -13.54
CA SER A 22 13.60 40.73 -12.72
C SER A 22 13.31 42.10 -12.11
N LYS A 23 12.75 42.18 -10.93
CA LYS A 23 12.87 43.31 -9.96
C LYS A 23 12.21 42.99 -8.61
N LEU A 24 12.54 41.89 -7.95
CA LEU A 24 12.09 41.64 -6.57
C LEU A 24 13.23 41.08 -5.69
N LYS A 25 13.32 41.68 -4.51
CA LYS A 25 14.35 41.55 -3.47
C LYS A 25 14.75 40.12 -3.07
N PRO A 26 16.03 39.88 -2.59
CA PRO A 26 16.64 38.54 -2.48
C PRO A 26 16.24 37.72 -1.25
N TRP A 27 15.05 37.89 -0.68
CA TRP A 27 14.63 37.14 0.51
C TRP A 27 13.30 36.38 0.35
N ARG A 28 12.89 36.08 -0.87
CA ARG A 28 11.82 35.11 -1.06
C ARG A 28 12.41 33.71 -0.91
N ARG A 29 12.33 33.18 0.31
CA ARG A 29 12.38 31.73 0.55
C ARG A 29 11.41 31.09 -0.42
N THR A 30 11.88 30.41 -1.43
CA THR A 30 11.09 29.51 -2.27
C THR A 30 10.46 28.50 -1.31
N ARG A 31 9.17 28.63 -1.04
CA ARG A 31 8.43 27.55 -0.40
C ARG A 31 8.47 26.41 -1.41
N GLU A 32 9.35 25.46 -1.18
CA GLU A 32 9.22 24.17 -1.82
C GLU A 32 7.82 23.66 -1.41
N PHE A 33 6.90 23.68 -2.34
CA PHE A 33 5.62 22.98 -2.20
C PHE A 33 5.97 21.50 -2.24
N THR A 34 6.30 20.94 -1.09
CA THR A 34 6.35 19.48 -0.94
C THR A 34 4.93 19.01 -1.16
N LEU A 35 4.66 18.41 -2.32
CA LEU A 35 3.40 17.75 -2.57
C LEU A 35 3.27 16.64 -1.52
N PHE A 36 2.42 16.85 -0.53
CA PHE A 36 2.11 15.83 0.46
C PHE A 36 1.28 14.75 -0.23
N ILE A 37 1.92 13.65 -0.58
CA ILE A 37 1.24 12.48 -1.09
C ILE A 37 0.58 11.78 0.09
N MET A 38 -0.75 11.72 0.10
CA MET A 38 -1.54 10.99 1.07
C MET A 38 -1.98 9.66 0.46
N TYR A 39 -1.44 8.55 0.94
CA TYR A 39 -1.83 7.22 0.47
C TYR A 39 -3.10 6.73 1.15
N ARG A 40 -3.89 5.92 0.44
CA ARG A 40 -5.01 5.16 1.01
C ARG A 40 -4.59 3.70 1.05
N ILE A 41 -4.25 3.19 2.21
CA ILE A 41 -3.65 1.86 2.34
C ILE A 41 -4.69 0.89 2.92
N PHE A 42 -4.95 -0.20 2.18
CA PHE A 42 -5.70 -1.33 2.70
C PHE A 42 -4.70 -2.35 3.26
N ILE A 43 -4.79 -2.64 4.56
CA ILE A 43 -3.96 -3.66 5.21
C ILE A 43 -4.86 -4.87 5.45
N SER A 44 -4.58 -5.95 4.71
CA SER A 44 -5.21 -7.24 4.91
C SER A 44 -4.64 -7.91 6.15
N HIS A 45 -5.49 -8.35 7.04
CA HIS A 45 -5.06 -9.04 8.24
C HIS A 45 -6.07 -10.11 8.67
N SER A 46 -5.56 -11.18 9.24
CA SER A 46 -6.40 -12.11 9.96
C SER A 46 -6.71 -11.54 11.35
N TRP A 47 -7.98 -11.54 11.74
CA TRP A 47 -8.47 -10.99 13.02
C TRP A 47 -7.77 -11.57 14.26
N SER A 48 -7.14 -12.74 14.11
CA SER A 48 -6.37 -13.38 15.18
C SER A 48 -5.01 -12.71 15.44
N TYR A 49 -4.57 -11.79 14.59
CA TYR A 49 -3.22 -11.20 14.62
C TYR A 49 -3.26 -9.67 14.57
N SER A 50 -4.01 -9.07 15.48
CA SER A 50 -4.13 -7.60 15.61
C SER A 50 -2.77 -6.92 15.88
N SER A 51 -1.85 -7.60 16.57
CA SER A 51 -0.50 -7.07 16.83
C SER A 51 0.32 -6.83 15.59
N ASP A 52 0.21 -7.70 14.59
CA ASP A 52 0.96 -7.58 13.33
C ASP A 52 0.40 -6.45 12.48
N TYR A 53 -0.91 -6.28 12.49
CA TYR A 53 -1.58 -5.15 11.86
C TYR A 53 -1.09 -3.81 12.45
N ASP A 54 -1.15 -3.68 13.77
CA ASP A 54 -0.70 -2.47 14.48
C ASP A 54 0.78 -2.19 14.20
N LYS A 55 1.58 -3.25 14.06
CA LYS A 55 2.99 -3.13 13.73
C LYS A 55 3.24 -2.57 12.33
N ILE A 56 2.46 -2.99 11.33
CA ILE A 56 2.54 -2.42 9.96
C ILE A 56 2.18 -0.94 9.98
N GLU A 57 1.12 -0.54 10.68
CA GLU A 57 0.79 0.88 10.85
C GLU A 57 1.95 1.66 11.50
N SER A 58 2.54 1.09 12.56
CA SER A 58 3.70 1.68 13.23
C SER A 58 4.89 1.86 12.27
N PHE A 59 5.18 0.87 11.44
CA PHE A 59 6.24 0.95 10.43
C PHE A 59 6.02 2.09 9.43
N LEU A 60 4.79 2.23 8.94
CA LEU A 60 4.46 3.30 8.00
C LEU A 60 4.60 4.69 8.63
N ARG A 61 4.12 4.85 9.87
CA ARG A 61 4.25 6.12 10.61
C ARG A 61 5.70 6.45 10.95
N GLN A 62 6.49 5.46 11.36
CA GLN A 62 7.93 5.62 11.67
C GLN A 62 8.71 6.16 10.47
N GLU A 63 8.37 5.73 9.26
CA GLU A 63 9.02 6.15 8.02
C GLU A 63 8.37 7.39 7.38
N GLY A 64 7.47 8.05 8.08
CA GLY A 64 6.83 9.29 7.62
C GLY A 64 5.88 9.12 6.44
N ILE A 65 5.32 7.93 6.25
CA ILE A 65 4.26 7.72 5.25
C ILE A 65 2.97 8.38 5.75
N ALA A 66 2.50 9.39 5.02
CA ALA A 66 1.19 9.97 5.26
C ALA A 66 0.12 9.09 4.60
N PHE A 67 -0.77 8.52 5.39
CA PHE A 67 -1.80 7.61 4.85
C PHE A 67 -3.10 7.64 5.64
N TYR A 68 -4.19 7.34 4.91
CA TYR A 68 -5.45 6.89 5.47
C TYR A 68 -5.49 5.37 5.50
N ASN A 69 -5.85 4.81 6.66
CA ASN A 69 -6.12 3.40 6.78
C ASN A 69 -7.48 3.10 6.15
N HIS A 70 -7.45 2.36 5.05
CA HIS A 70 -8.64 1.93 4.29
C HIS A 70 -9.14 0.54 4.68
N SER A 71 -8.52 -0.13 5.65
CA SER A 71 -8.96 -1.44 6.13
C SER A 71 -10.33 -1.35 6.80
N VAL A 72 -11.03 -2.48 6.86
CA VAL A 72 -12.28 -2.56 7.62
C VAL A 72 -11.92 -2.64 9.09
N PRO A 73 -12.43 -1.75 9.96
CA PRO A 73 -12.10 -1.74 11.37
C PRO A 73 -12.51 -3.04 12.08
N LYS A 74 -11.71 -3.48 13.05
CA LYS A 74 -11.98 -4.70 13.87
C LYS A 74 -13.33 -4.66 14.57
N ASN A 75 -13.75 -3.46 15.00
CA ASN A 75 -14.98 -3.25 15.74
C ASN A 75 -16.14 -2.80 14.84
N ASP A 76 -16.04 -2.99 13.53
CA ASP A 76 -17.13 -2.66 12.61
C ASP A 76 -18.29 -3.64 12.83
N PRO A 77 -19.54 -3.15 12.98
CA PRO A 77 -20.72 -3.99 13.14
C PRO A 77 -20.90 -5.02 12.00
N ILE A 78 -20.43 -4.71 10.80
CA ILE A 78 -20.45 -5.61 9.65
C ILE A 78 -19.62 -6.87 9.90
N HIS A 79 -18.54 -6.76 10.68
CA HIS A 79 -17.72 -7.90 11.07
C HIS A 79 -18.36 -8.78 12.13
N THR A 80 -19.04 -8.17 13.10
CA THR A 80 -19.54 -8.88 14.26
C THR A 80 -20.93 -9.46 14.04
N ASN A 81 -21.77 -8.80 13.24
CA ASN A 81 -23.18 -9.13 13.05
C ASN A 81 -23.63 -9.18 11.59
N GLY A 82 -22.73 -8.96 10.65
CA GLY A 82 -23.04 -8.92 9.22
C GLY A 82 -22.97 -10.30 8.55
N THR A 83 -23.59 -10.41 7.40
CA THR A 83 -23.47 -11.58 6.52
C THR A 83 -22.12 -11.56 5.77
N ASP A 84 -21.66 -12.73 5.30
CA ASP A 84 -20.47 -12.87 4.44
C ASP A 84 -20.55 -11.95 3.19
N LYS A 85 -21.76 -11.71 2.68
CA LYS A 85 -21.97 -10.81 1.54
C LYS A 85 -21.73 -9.35 1.93
N GLN A 86 -22.32 -8.89 3.02
CA GLN A 86 -22.12 -7.53 3.51
C GLN A 86 -20.64 -7.23 3.80
N LEU A 87 -19.95 -8.18 4.42
CA LEU A 87 -18.52 -8.06 4.67
C LEU A 87 -17.72 -8.03 3.35
N SER A 88 -18.06 -8.88 2.39
CA SER A 88 -17.43 -8.87 1.06
C SER A 88 -17.62 -7.53 0.35
N ASP A 89 -18.83 -6.99 0.35
CA ASP A 89 -19.15 -5.71 -0.28
C ASP A 89 -18.40 -4.54 0.38
N ALA A 90 -18.28 -4.56 1.72
CA ALA A 90 -17.52 -3.57 2.48
C ALA A 90 -16.01 -3.63 2.17
N ILE A 91 -15.43 -4.83 2.11
CA ILE A 91 -14.03 -5.04 1.74
C ILE A 91 -13.80 -4.55 0.30
N GLU A 92 -14.69 -4.91 -0.64
CA GLU A 92 -14.59 -4.50 -2.03
C GLU A 92 -14.59 -2.98 -2.20
N ALA A 93 -15.47 -2.28 -1.51
CA ALA A 93 -15.53 -0.81 -1.52
C ALA A 93 -14.21 -0.19 -1.00
N LYS A 94 -13.62 -0.75 0.05
CA LYS A 94 -12.34 -0.31 0.62
C LYS A 94 -11.18 -0.57 -0.35
N VAL A 95 -11.07 -1.78 -0.89
CA VAL A 95 -10.01 -2.15 -1.85
C VAL A 95 -10.12 -1.30 -3.12
N LYS A 96 -11.31 -1.08 -3.65
CA LYS A 96 -11.54 -0.21 -4.83
C LYS A 96 -10.99 1.20 -4.62
N GLY A 97 -11.14 1.75 -3.42
CA GLY A 97 -10.71 3.10 -3.06
C GLY A 97 -9.25 3.22 -2.59
N CYS A 98 -8.49 2.13 -2.44
CA CYS A 98 -7.14 2.19 -1.92
C CYS A 98 -6.08 2.50 -2.99
N SER A 99 -4.90 2.93 -2.53
CA SER A 99 -3.70 3.15 -3.36
C SER A 99 -2.88 1.87 -3.55
N CYS A 100 -2.89 1.00 -2.55
CA CYS A 100 -2.29 -0.32 -2.57
C CYS A 100 -2.90 -1.20 -1.48
N VAL A 101 -2.69 -2.50 -1.62
CA VAL A 101 -3.07 -3.53 -0.64
C VAL A 101 -1.81 -4.10 -0.02
N ILE A 102 -1.70 -4.09 1.30
CA ILE A 102 -0.62 -4.75 2.04
C ILE A 102 -1.18 -6.06 2.60
N ILE A 103 -0.52 -7.17 2.31
CA ILE A 103 -0.93 -8.50 2.80
C ILE A 103 0.19 -9.11 3.63
N LEU A 104 -0.15 -9.56 4.83
CA LEU A 104 0.76 -10.33 5.68
C LEU A 104 0.87 -11.76 5.14
N ALA A 105 2.04 -12.10 4.62
CA ALA A 105 2.29 -13.35 3.88
C ALA A 105 2.63 -14.54 4.80
N GLY A 106 2.16 -14.58 6.03
CA GLY A 106 2.36 -15.70 6.95
C GLY A 106 1.56 -16.95 6.57
N VAL A 107 1.79 -18.06 7.29
CA VAL A 107 1.15 -19.37 7.04
C VAL A 107 -0.38 -19.29 7.00
N TYR A 108 -0.97 -18.45 7.81
CA TYR A 108 -2.43 -18.28 7.90
C TYR A 108 -3.06 -17.67 6.64
N ALA A 109 -2.28 -16.94 5.85
CA ALA A 109 -2.74 -16.41 4.58
C ALA A 109 -3.12 -17.52 3.58
N THR A 110 -2.54 -18.69 3.71
CA THR A 110 -2.82 -19.83 2.82
C THR A 110 -4.23 -20.38 2.99
N TYR A 111 -4.77 -20.31 4.20
CA TYR A 111 -6.05 -20.92 4.56
C TYR A 111 -7.19 -19.91 4.71
N SER A 112 -6.90 -18.62 4.55
CA SER A 112 -7.92 -17.58 4.71
C SER A 112 -8.72 -17.37 3.44
N LYS A 113 -10.00 -17.72 3.47
CA LYS A 113 -10.93 -17.42 2.37
C LYS A 113 -11.04 -15.90 2.12
N TRP A 114 -10.82 -15.08 3.14
CA TRP A 114 -10.90 -13.62 3.03
C TRP A 114 -9.69 -13.05 2.31
N ILE A 115 -8.48 -13.52 2.62
CA ILE A 115 -7.26 -13.09 1.92
C ILE A 115 -7.34 -13.42 0.42
N ASN A 116 -7.90 -14.59 0.06
CA ASN A 116 -8.11 -14.92 -1.34
C ASN A 116 -9.07 -13.93 -2.03
N LYS A 117 -10.18 -13.58 -1.38
CA LYS A 117 -11.12 -12.57 -1.90
C LYS A 117 -10.47 -11.18 -2.03
N GLU A 118 -9.68 -10.77 -1.05
CA GLU A 118 -8.94 -9.49 -1.09
C GLU A 118 -7.93 -9.44 -2.23
N ILE A 119 -7.23 -10.55 -2.51
CA ILE A 119 -6.34 -10.70 -3.65
C ILE A 119 -7.14 -10.57 -4.98
N GLU A 120 -8.26 -11.28 -5.09
CA GLU A 120 -9.13 -11.22 -6.27
C GLU A 120 -9.63 -9.79 -6.51
N MET A 121 -10.09 -9.11 -5.46
CA MET A 121 -10.53 -7.72 -5.51
C MET A 121 -9.40 -6.77 -5.89
N ALA A 122 -8.20 -6.93 -5.30
CA ALA A 122 -7.04 -6.12 -5.65
C ALA A 122 -6.71 -6.25 -7.14
N LYS A 123 -6.67 -7.47 -7.67
CA LYS A 123 -6.46 -7.75 -9.10
C LYS A 123 -7.57 -7.16 -9.98
N LYS A 124 -8.83 -7.34 -9.59
CA LYS A 124 -10.01 -6.79 -10.29
C LYS A 124 -9.93 -5.27 -10.47
N TYR A 125 -9.41 -4.56 -9.47
CA TYR A 125 -9.29 -3.10 -9.47
C TYR A 125 -7.87 -2.61 -9.78
N SER A 126 -6.99 -3.50 -10.28
CA SER A 126 -5.58 -3.19 -10.61
C SER A 126 -4.84 -2.48 -9.47
N LYS A 127 -5.08 -2.93 -8.23
CA LYS A 127 -4.41 -2.40 -7.05
C LYS A 127 -3.13 -3.18 -6.79
N PRO A 128 -1.97 -2.49 -6.63
CA PRO A 128 -0.72 -3.15 -6.30
C PRO A 128 -0.82 -3.90 -4.98
N ILE A 129 -0.30 -5.12 -4.96
CA ILE A 129 -0.25 -6.01 -3.79
C ILE A 129 1.18 -6.05 -3.25
N ILE A 130 1.36 -5.57 -2.04
CA ILE A 130 2.62 -5.59 -1.30
C ILE A 130 2.52 -6.71 -0.26
N ALA A 131 3.26 -7.80 -0.47
CA ALA A 131 3.34 -8.88 0.51
C ALA A 131 4.42 -8.57 1.54
N VAL A 132 4.07 -8.61 2.82
CA VAL A 132 5.02 -8.45 3.93
C VAL A 132 5.27 -9.81 4.56
N GLN A 133 6.53 -10.23 4.56
CA GLN A 133 6.94 -11.52 5.09
C GLN A 133 7.27 -11.39 6.58
N PRO A 134 6.50 -12.01 7.51
CA PRO A 134 6.77 -11.94 8.94
C PRO A 134 8.15 -12.53 9.29
N TRP A 135 8.72 -12.04 10.39
CA TRP A 135 10.00 -12.55 10.90
C TRP A 135 9.88 -14.04 11.26
N GLY A 136 10.88 -14.84 10.87
CA GLY A 136 10.95 -16.26 11.21
C GLY A 136 9.90 -17.13 10.54
N ALA A 137 9.15 -16.61 9.56
CA ALA A 137 8.21 -17.42 8.81
C ALA A 137 8.95 -18.41 7.91
N GLU A 138 9.11 -19.66 8.37
CA GLU A 138 9.62 -20.77 7.55
C GLU A 138 8.71 -21.02 6.34
N HIS A 139 7.43 -20.67 6.46
CA HIS A 139 6.43 -20.88 5.42
C HIS A 139 5.69 -19.58 5.09
N THR A 140 5.99 -19.02 3.94
CA THR A 140 5.22 -17.91 3.37
C THR A 140 4.14 -18.48 2.45
N SER A 141 2.93 -17.97 2.55
CA SER A 141 1.82 -18.38 1.68
C SER A 141 2.17 -18.26 0.20
N ASN A 142 2.17 -19.35 -0.53
CA ASN A 142 2.41 -19.36 -1.97
C ASN A 142 1.32 -18.59 -2.73
N VAL A 143 0.09 -18.58 -2.22
CA VAL A 143 -1.02 -17.82 -2.81
C VAL A 143 -0.69 -16.32 -2.80
N VAL A 144 -0.20 -15.81 -1.67
CA VAL A 144 0.18 -14.40 -1.53
C VAL A 144 1.43 -14.10 -2.35
N LYS A 145 2.45 -14.98 -2.32
CA LYS A 145 3.67 -14.81 -3.13
C LYS A 145 3.37 -14.68 -4.62
N ASN A 146 2.51 -15.55 -5.14
CA ASN A 146 2.18 -15.58 -6.56
C ASN A 146 1.27 -14.42 -6.99
N ALA A 147 0.60 -13.79 -6.04
CA ALA A 147 -0.29 -12.66 -6.29
C ALA A 147 0.40 -11.30 -6.13
N ALA A 148 1.48 -11.22 -5.36
CA ALA A 148 2.13 -9.98 -4.98
C ALA A 148 2.95 -9.37 -6.13
N ASP A 149 2.88 -8.05 -6.27
CA ASP A 149 3.73 -7.27 -7.16
C ASP A 149 5.14 -7.08 -6.55
N VAL A 150 5.21 -7.10 -5.22
CA VAL A 150 6.47 -7.05 -4.48
C VAL A 150 6.35 -7.79 -3.14
N ILE A 151 7.44 -8.46 -2.75
CA ILE A 151 7.57 -9.13 -1.46
C ILE A 151 8.67 -8.42 -0.66
N VAL A 152 8.36 -8.01 0.56
CA VAL A 152 9.29 -7.29 1.43
C VAL A 152 9.40 -7.93 2.81
N GLY A 153 10.56 -7.73 3.46
CA GLY A 153 10.77 -8.23 4.82
C GLY A 153 10.06 -7.38 5.88
N TRP A 154 9.98 -7.94 7.09
CA TRP A 154 9.33 -7.37 8.27
C TRP A 154 10.16 -6.23 8.88
N ASN A 155 10.25 -5.10 8.20
CA ASN A 155 10.90 -3.90 8.74
C ASN A 155 10.30 -2.63 8.14
N ALA A 156 10.34 -1.54 8.89
CA ALA A 156 9.72 -0.28 8.53
C ALA A 156 10.20 0.25 7.17
N LYS A 157 11.51 0.26 6.95
CA LYS A 157 12.10 0.82 5.73
C LYS A 157 11.66 0.06 4.47
N SER A 158 11.65 -1.27 4.52
CA SER A 158 11.25 -2.10 3.37
C SER A 158 9.78 -1.91 3.02
N VAL A 159 8.90 -1.89 4.03
CA VAL A 159 7.46 -1.68 3.86
C VAL A 159 7.19 -0.28 3.29
N ALA A 160 7.77 0.76 3.88
CA ALA A 160 7.56 2.12 3.42
C ALA A 160 8.11 2.37 2.00
N ASN A 161 9.26 1.80 1.67
CA ASN A 161 9.81 1.90 0.31
C ASN A 161 8.92 1.20 -0.71
N ALA A 162 8.34 0.06 -0.37
CA ALA A 162 7.38 -0.61 -1.25
C ALA A 162 6.14 0.28 -1.50
N VAL A 163 5.60 0.91 -0.46
CA VAL A 163 4.48 1.85 -0.62
C VAL A 163 4.86 3.01 -1.54
N ARG A 164 6.03 3.65 -1.33
CA ARG A 164 6.49 4.76 -2.18
C ARG A 164 6.67 4.38 -3.64
N ASN A 165 7.09 3.14 -3.92
CA ASN A 165 7.43 2.70 -5.27
C ASN A 165 6.25 2.07 -6.02
N TYR A 166 5.31 1.46 -5.33
CA TYR A 166 4.25 0.66 -5.95
C TYR A 166 2.86 1.26 -5.78
N ALA A 167 2.59 2.02 -4.70
CA ALA A 167 1.26 2.55 -4.49
C ALA A 167 0.86 3.54 -5.59
N ILE A 168 -0.38 3.42 -6.07
CA ILE A 168 -0.94 4.32 -7.08
C ILE A 168 -1.22 5.68 -6.43
N ASN A 169 -0.59 6.74 -6.95
CA ASN A 169 -0.91 8.10 -6.58
C ASN A 169 -2.29 8.45 -7.13
N GLN A 170 -3.29 8.48 -6.27
CA GLN A 170 -4.58 9.06 -6.65
C GLN A 170 -4.43 10.58 -6.50
N SER A 171 -4.32 11.30 -7.61
CA SER A 171 -4.53 12.75 -7.62
C SER A 171 -5.93 13.03 -7.09
N LEU A 172 -6.00 13.85 -6.05
CA LEU A 172 -7.25 14.40 -5.51
C LEU A 172 -7.89 15.31 -6.54
#